data_56a44a325c5d930d86ba38384dfb79aa
#
_entry.id   56a44a325c5d930d86ba38384dfb79aa
#
_cell.length_a   1.000
_cell.length_b   1.000
_cell.length_c   1.000
_cell.angle_alpha   90.00
_cell.angle_beta   90.00
_cell.angle_gamma   90.00
#
_symmetry.space_group_name_H-M   'P 1'
#
loop_
_entity.id
_entity.type
_entity.pdbx_description
1 polymer ?
#
loop_
_entity_poly.entity_id
_entity_poly.type
_entity_poly.pdbx_seq_one_letter_code
_entity_poly.pdbx_strand_id
1 'polypeptide(L)'
;MENKKYELSDITMEFGIKTLYKIRALKNFSDVKKGDLGGWVSSENNLSQEGNCWIYDEAKCMDNARMYDDSCMYGYSEMYDSSRMHGDSKMYNYSEMHNSSRMYGYSKMYDSSEMHDSSTMYGNSIMYGNSMMCGYSKMFDNTEMFDDSAMYDCSEMYGSSVMFDNSEMYGESEMHDDSVMYGDSVLKDEEKLYGELISKVDKFIDISNPKGKMVTGVLKDGEILFNVGNLSEINKEEFLDILYNGDKITEESSSKKEYFKIINIIILYLLG
;
A
#
# COMPACT_ATOMS: atom_id res chain seq x y z
N MET A 1 -42.69 -11.28 -0.28
CA MET A 1 -41.54 -11.30 -1.20
C MET A 1 -40.48 -10.43 -0.56
N GLU A 2 -39.34 -10.98 -0.29
CA GLU A 2 -38.21 -10.20 0.20
C GLU A 2 -37.86 -9.07 -0.80
N ASN A 3 -37.73 -7.86 -0.33
CA ASN A 3 -37.41 -6.69 -1.17
C ASN A 3 -35.92 -6.72 -1.59
N LYS A 4 -35.58 -7.74 -2.39
CA LYS A 4 -34.20 -7.94 -2.86
C LYS A 4 -33.71 -6.72 -3.65
N LYS A 5 -32.44 -6.38 -3.48
CA LYS A 5 -31.75 -5.32 -4.22
C LYS A 5 -31.42 -5.77 -5.64
N TYR A 6 -30.98 -7.03 -5.79
CA TYR A 6 -30.60 -7.63 -7.06
C TYR A 6 -30.92 -9.13 -7.08
N GLU A 7 -30.80 -9.72 -8.25
CA GLU A 7 -30.86 -11.17 -8.51
C GLU A 7 -29.70 -11.62 -9.40
N LEU A 8 -29.43 -12.92 -9.41
CA LEU A 8 -28.57 -13.52 -10.43
C LEU A 8 -29.35 -13.60 -11.75
N SER A 9 -28.79 -13.08 -12.82
CA SER A 9 -29.39 -13.21 -14.16
C SER A 9 -29.07 -14.57 -14.79
N ASP A 10 -29.72 -14.87 -15.92
CA ASP A 10 -29.44 -16.04 -16.76
C ASP A 10 -28.20 -15.87 -17.64
N ILE A 11 -27.54 -14.72 -17.59
CA ILE A 11 -26.27 -14.50 -18.30
C ILE A 11 -25.14 -15.09 -17.46
N THR A 12 -24.47 -16.10 -18.02
CA THR A 12 -23.40 -16.83 -17.33
C THR A 12 -22.11 -16.79 -18.11
N MET A 13 -21.00 -16.98 -17.41
CA MET A 13 -19.66 -17.11 -17.98
C MET A 13 -18.90 -18.23 -17.26
N GLU A 14 -18.22 -19.07 -18.02
CA GLU A 14 -17.27 -20.03 -17.45
C GLU A 14 -15.93 -19.33 -17.18
N PHE A 15 -15.48 -19.38 -15.93
CA PHE A 15 -14.20 -18.83 -15.48
C PHE A 15 -13.41 -19.90 -14.74
N GLY A 16 -12.46 -20.51 -15.45
CA GLY A 16 -11.78 -21.71 -14.97
C GLY A 16 -12.76 -22.87 -14.78
N ILE A 17 -12.90 -23.34 -13.56
CA ILE A 17 -13.83 -24.43 -13.18
C ILE A 17 -15.15 -23.89 -12.58
N LYS A 18 -15.36 -22.57 -12.58
CA LYS A 18 -16.49 -21.90 -11.93
C LYS A 18 -17.42 -21.31 -12.97
N THR A 19 -18.71 -21.37 -12.72
CA THR A 19 -19.72 -20.61 -13.45
C THR A 19 -20.00 -19.32 -12.71
N LEU A 20 -19.85 -18.18 -13.37
CA LEU A 20 -20.19 -16.86 -12.86
C LEU A 20 -21.50 -16.38 -13.47
N TYR A 21 -22.21 -15.56 -12.72
CA TYR A 21 -23.50 -14.98 -13.08
C TYR A 21 -23.42 -13.47 -13.09
N LYS A 22 -23.91 -12.81 -14.13
CA LYS A 22 -24.14 -11.37 -14.07
C LYS A 22 -25.27 -11.06 -13.09
N ILE A 23 -25.10 -10.00 -12.32
CA ILE A 23 -26.16 -9.51 -11.42
C ILE A 23 -27.08 -8.55 -12.16
N ARG A 24 -28.37 -8.52 -11.77
CA ARG A 24 -29.38 -7.59 -12.31
C ARG A 24 -30.06 -6.86 -11.15
N ALA A 25 -30.09 -5.52 -11.20
CA ALA A 25 -30.75 -4.69 -10.21
C ALA A 25 -32.29 -4.86 -10.26
N LEU A 26 -32.93 -5.06 -9.10
CA LEU A 26 -34.38 -5.20 -8.96
C LEU A 26 -35.06 -3.89 -8.52
N LYS A 27 -34.28 -2.91 -8.04
CA LYS A 27 -34.73 -1.58 -7.61
C LYS A 27 -33.69 -0.54 -7.91
N ASN A 28 -34.07 0.76 -7.80
CA ASN A 28 -33.11 1.85 -7.90
C ASN A 28 -32.39 2.03 -6.55
N PHE A 29 -31.07 2.25 -6.58
CA PHE A 29 -30.25 2.62 -5.43
C PHE A 29 -28.97 3.30 -5.94
N SER A 30 -28.44 4.28 -5.20
CA SER A 30 -27.32 5.10 -5.67
C SER A 30 -27.51 5.57 -7.12
N ASP A 31 -26.59 5.29 -8.01
CA ASP A 31 -26.63 5.57 -9.45
C ASP A 31 -27.18 4.39 -10.29
N VAL A 32 -27.43 3.24 -9.67
CA VAL A 32 -27.93 2.02 -10.31
C VAL A 32 -29.46 2.09 -10.47
N LYS A 33 -29.96 1.78 -11.67
CA LYS A 33 -31.40 1.73 -11.99
C LYS A 33 -31.92 0.30 -12.04
N LYS A 34 -33.18 0.13 -11.71
CA LYS A 34 -33.87 -1.15 -11.88
C LYS A 34 -33.72 -1.67 -13.31
N GLY A 35 -33.21 -2.89 -13.44
CA GLY A 35 -32.96 -3.57 -14.71
C GLY A 35 -31.52 -3.48 -15.19
N ASP A 36 -30.70 -2.60 -14.60
CA ASP A 36 -29.27 -2.51 -14.94
C ASP A 36 -28.57 -3.85 -14.63
N LEU A 37 -27.69 -4.23 -15.54
CA LEU A 37 -26.79 -5.35 -15.36
C LEU A 37 -25.50 -4.86 -14.69
N GLY A 38 -25.07 -5.59 -13.67
CA GLY A 38 -23.78 -5.36 -13.04
C GLY A 38 -22.73 -6.36 -13.49
N GLY A 39 -21.63 -6.48 -12.73
CA GLY A 39 -20.54 -7.43 -12.96
C GLY A 39 -20.90 -8.86 -12.61
N TRP A 40 -19.89 -9.65 -12.24
CA TRP A 40 -19.97 -11.09 -12.12
C TRP A 40 -19.80 -11.57 -10.68
N VAL A 41 -20.60 -12.54 -10.29
CA VAL A 41 -20.51 -13.21 -8.98
C VAL A 41 -20.57 -14.73 -9.15
N SER A 42 -19.94 -15.48 -8.25
CA SER A 42 -20.07 -16.93 -8.20
C SER A 42 -21.33 -17.37 -7.44
N SER A 43 -21.87 -16.51 -6.56
CA SER A 43 -23.11 -16.77 -5.79
C SER A 43 -23.77 -15.50 -5.29
N GLU A 44 -25.03 -15.58 -4.82
CA GLU A 44 -25.71 -14.45 -4.16
C GLU A 44 -24.99 -14.00 -2.86
N ASN A 45 -24.14 -14.80 -2.27
CA ASN A 45 -23.43 -14.45 -1.03
C ASN A 45 -22.29 -13.45 -1.25
N ASN A 46 -21.84 -13.25 -2.50
CA ASN A 46 -20.72 -12.38 -2.81
C ASN A 46 -21.06 -10.88 -2.67
N LEU A 47 -22.33 -10.51 -2.81
CA LEU A 47 -22.77 -9.13 -2.72
C LEU A 47 -23.94 -9.00 -1.73
N SER A 48 -23.84 -8.06 -0.78
CA SER A 48 -24.93 -7.81 0.19
C SER A 48 -26.20 -7.32 -0.51
N GLN A 49 -27.36 -7.80 -0.05
CA GLN A 49 -28.67 -7.28 -0.46
C GLN A 49 -29.00 -5.92 0.20
N GLU A 50 -28.24 -5.54 1.24
CA GLU A 50 -28.36 -4.26 1.95
C GLU A 50 -27.31 -3.27 1.48
N GLY A 51 -27.48 -1.97 1.81
CA GLY A 51 -26.57 -0.91 1.40
C GLY A 51 -26.60 -0.66 -0.12
N ASN A 52 -25.63 0.12 -0.60
CA ASN A 52 -25.52 0.49 -2.02
C ASN A 52 -24.37 -0.23 -2.74
N CYS A 53 -23.72 -1.23 -2.10
CA CYS A 53 -22.63 -1.95 -2.75
C CYS A 53 -23.02 -2.50 -4.11
N TRP A 54 -22.13 -2.35 -5.09
CA TRP A 54 -22.36 -2.82 -6.46
C TRP A 54 -21.08 -3.21 -7.16
N ILE A 55 -21.20 -4.15 -8.10
CA ILE A 55 -20.14 -4.60 -8.99
C ILE A 55 -20.48 -4.06 -10.37
N TYR A 56 -19.62 -3.21 -10.93
CA TYR A 56 -19.79 -2.61 -12.24
C TYR A 56 -19.00 -3.35 -13.32
N ASP A 57 -19.29 -3.07 -14.55
CA ASP A 57 -18.56 -3.48 -15.75
C ASP A 57 -18.31 -5.00 -15.83
N GLU A 58 -17.05 -5.42 -15.92
CA GLU A 58 -16.62 -6.82 -15.98
C GLU A 58 -15.93 -7.28 -14.68
N ALA A 59 -16.04 -6.49 -13.60
CA ALA A 59 -15.48 -6.85 -12.29
C ALA A 59 -16.10 -8.14 -11.75
N LYS A 60 -15.33 -8.91 -10.98
CA LYS A 60 -15.70 -10.25 -10.50
C LYS A 60 -15.51 -10.40 -8.99
N CYS A 61 -16.54 -10.89 -8.31
CA CYS A 61 -16.47 -11.28 -6.90
C CYS A 61 -16.80 -12.76 -6.76
N MET A 62 -15.84 -13.56 -6.31
CA MET A 62 -15.90 -15.01 -6.40
C MET A 62 -15.67 -15.71 -5.06
N ASP A 63 -15.88 -17.01 -5.04
CA ASP A 63 -15.68 -17.87 -3.87
C ASP A 63 -16.46 -17.40 -2.64
N ASN A 64 -15.78 -17.21 -1.51
CA ASN A 64 -16.36 -16.67 -0.28
C ASN A 64 -16.09 -15.17 -0.11
N ALA A 65 -15.58 -14.50 -1.15
CA ALA A 65 -15.37 -13.05 -1.13
C ALA A 65 -16.72 -12.32 -0.98
N ARG A 66 -16.72 -11.20 -0.25
CA ARG A 66 -17.96 -10.50 0.08
C ARG A 66 -17.82 -8.99 0.07
N MET A 67 -18.82 -8.33 -0.48
CA MET A 67 -18.98 -6.88 -0.49
C MET A 67 -20.17 -6.44 0.37
N TYR A 68 -19.95 -5.38 1.14
CA TYR A 68 -20.94 -4.83 2.06
C TYR A 68 -21.02 -3.30 1.95
N ASP A 69 -22.04 -2.73 2.60
CA ASP A 69 -22.27 -1.30 2.76
C ASP A 69 -22.39 -0.58 1.42
N ASP A 70 -21.52 0.40 1.12
CA ASP A 70 -21.50 1.18 -0.12
C ASP A 70 -20.26 0.87 -0.99
N SER A 71 -19.59 -0.28 -0.72
CA SER A 71 -18.39 -0.66 -1.46
C SER A 71 -18.66 -0.96 -2.93
N CYS A 72 -17.72 -0.60 -3.82
CA CYS A 72 -17.89 -0.76 -5.25
C CYS A 72 -16.67 -1.34 -5.95
N MET A 73 -16.91 -2.17 -6.96
CA MET A 73 -15.88 -2.69 -7.87
C MET A 73 -16.15 -2.21 -9.29
N TYR A 74 -15.10 -1.82 -10.01
CA TYR A 74 -15.16 -1.28 -11.37
C TYR A 74 -14.14 -1.92 -12.30
N GLY A 75 -14.41 -1.85 -13.59
CA GLY A 75 -13.51 -2.31 -14.63
C GLY A 75 -13.38 -3.83 -14.67
N TYR A 76 -12.18 -4.34 -14.48
CA TYR A 76 -11.85 -5.77 -14.45
C TYR A 76 -11.35 -6.21 -13.07
N SER A 77 -11.62 -5.43 -12.02
CA SER A 77 -11.15 -5.77 -10.67
C SER A 77 -11.72 -7.10 -10.17
N GLU A 78 -10.94 -7.83 -9.37
CA GLU A 78 -11.29 -9.18 -8.95
C GLU A 78 -11.13 -9.40 -7.45
N MET A 79 -12.08 -10.07 -6.84
CA MET A 79 -12.04 -10.51 -5.44
C MET A 79 -12.19 -12.02 -5.36
N TYR A 80 -11.30 -12.66 -4.62
CA TYR A 80 -11.26 -14.13 -4.47
C TYR A 80 -11.29 -14.58 -3.01
N ASP A 81 -11.38 -15.88 -2.83
CA ASP A 81 -11.26 -16.60 -1.57
C ASP A 81 -12.20 -16.07 -0.49
N SER A 82 -11.68 -15.45 0.57
CA SER A 82 -12.45 -14.90 1.69
C SER A 82 -12.24 -13.41 1.88
N SER A 83 -11.80 -12.71 0.82
CA SER A 83 -11.57 -11.26 0.82
C SER A 83 -12.85 -10.46 1.10
N ARG A 84 -12.72 -9.26 1.68
CA ARG A 84 -13.89 -8.47 2.07
C ARG A 84 -13.71 -6.98 1.83
N MET A 85 -14.77 -6.35 1.33
CA MET A 85 -14.89 -4.91 1.22
C MET A 85 -16.03 -4.39 2.09
N HIS A 86 -15.77 -3.32 2.84
CA HIS A 86 -16.73 -2.64 3.72
C HIS A 86 -16.64 -1.11 3.59
N GLY A 87 -17.68 -0.42 4.04
CA GLY A 87 -17.77 1.04 3.98
C GLY A 87 -17.96 1.53 2.55
N ASP A 88 -17.28 2.59 2.18
CA ASP A 88 -17.28 3.20 0.83
C ASP A 88 -15.96 2.85 0.08
N SER A 89 -15.41 1.66 0.34
CA SER A 89 -14.17 1.20 -0.29
C SER A 89 -14.37 0.88 -1.77
N LYS A 90 -13.34 1.11 -2.60
CA LYS A 90 -13.46 0.96 -4.06
C LYS A 90 -12.26 0.28 -4.70
N MET A 91 -12.54 -0.59 -5.65
CA MET A 91 -11.55 -1.22 -6.51
C MET A 91 -11.77 -0.82 -7.96
N TYR A 92 -10.69 -0.54 -8.68
CA TYR A 92 -10.73 -0.08 -10.06
C TYR A 92 -9.75 -0.84 -10.96
N ASN A 93 -10.01 -0.84 -12.25
CA ASN A 93 -9.16 -1.38 -13.30
C ASN A 93 -8.91 -2.88 -13.12
N TYR A 94 -7.67 -3.32 -12.90
CA TYR A 94 -7.25 -4.72 -12.75
C TYR A 94 -6.82 -5.04 -11.32
N SER A 95 -7.23 -4.24 -10.33
CA SER A 95 -6.86 -4.46 -8.94
C SER A 95 -7.43 -5.77 -8.39
N GLU A 96 -6.68 -6.45 -7.52
CA GLU A 96 -7.04 -7.78 -7.04
C GLU A 96 -6.96 -7.90 -5.51
N MET A 97 -7.92 -8.62 -4.93
CA MET A 97 -7.93 -8.99 -3.51
C MET A 97 -8.04 -10.50 -3.35
N HIS A 98 -7.09 -11.09 -2.63
CA HIS A 98 -7.00 -12.53 -2.40
C HIS A 98 -7.07 -12.91 -0.92
N ASN A 99 -7.26 -14.20 -0.67
CA ASN A 99 -7.22 -14.86 0.64
C ASN A 99 -8.18 -14.22 1.65
N SER A 100 -7.68 -13.62 2.73
CA SER A 100 -8.48 -12.99 3.78
C SER A 100 -8.26 -11.48 3.86
N SER A 101 -7.78 -10.88 2.77
CA SER A 101 -7.51 -9.43 2.66
C SER A 101 -8.77 -8.58 2.86
N ARG A 102 -8.63 -7.36 3.38
CA ARG A 102 -9.78 -6.53 3.73
C ARG A 102 -9.58 -5.06 3.42
N MET A 103 -10.64 -4.43 2.94
CA MET A 103 -10.73 -2.99 2.77
C MET A 103 -11.86 -2.41 3.61
N TYR A 104 -11.59 -1.29 4.29
CA TYR A 104 -12.55 -0.57 5.13
C TYR A 104 -12.52 0.94 4.88
N GLY A 105 -13.60 1.62 5.24
CA GLY A 105 -13.70 3.08 5.15
C GLY A 105 -13.83 3.56 3.70
N TYR A 106 -12.98 4.49 3.31
CA TYR A 106 -12.91 5.07 1.95
C TYR A 106 -11.68 4.58 1.17
N SER A 107 -11.08 3.48 1.58
CA SER A 107 -9.87 2.96 0.96
C SER A 107 -10.08 2.60 -0.52
N LYS A 108 -9.01 2.72 -1.33
CA LYS A 108 -9.11 2.52 -2.77
C LYS A 108 -7.92 1.77 -3.33
N MET A 109 -8.19 0.93 -4.31
CA MET A 109 -7.19 0.24 -5.11
C MET A 109 -7.39 0.58 -6.58
N TYR A 110 -6.29 0.87 -7.28
CA TYR A 110 -6.28 1.23 -8.69
C TYR A 110 -5.25 0.40 -9.47
N ASP A 111 -5.42 0.39 -10.78
CA ASP A 111 -4.53 -0.24 -11.75
C ASP A 111 -4.37 -1.74 -11.51
N SER A 112 -3.16 -2.24 -11.31
CA SER A 112 -2.86 -3.65 -11.04
C SER A 112 -2.39 -3.87 -9.60
N SER A 113 -2.87 -3.04 -8.66
CA SER A 113 -2.50 -3.20 -7.24
C SER A 113 -3.13 -4.45 -6.64
N GLU A 114 -2.41 -5.10 -5.71
CA GLU A 114 -2.80 -6.39 -5.17
C GLU A 114 -2.75 -6.44 -3.64
N MET A 115 -3.75 -7.08 -3.04
CA MET A 115 -3.79 -7.40 -1.62
C MET A 115 -3.90 -8.91 -1.40
N HIS A 116 -2.98 -9.47 -0.64
CA HIS A 116 -2.91 -10.89 -0.33
C HIS A 116 -3.00 -11.20 1.17
N ASP A 117 -3.21 -12.47 1.50
CA ASP A 117 -3.21 -13.04 2.84
C ASP A 117 -4.22 -12.39 3.79
N SER A 118 -3.75 -11.73 4.84
CA SER A 118 -4.59 -11.04 5.83
C SER A 118 -4.32 -9.54 5.86
N SER A 119 -3.77 -8.99 4.77
CA SER A 119 -3.48 -7.57 4.63
C SER A 119 -4.74 -6.72 4.73
N THR A 120 -4.62 -5.51 5.27
CA THR A 120 -5.79 -4.67 5.53
C THR A 120 -5.55 -3.20 5.25
N MET A 121 -6.48 -2.57 4.54
CA MET A 121 -6.54 -1.12 4.34
C MET A 121 -7.66 -0.48 5.15
N TYR A 122 -7.37 0.64 5.80
CA TYR A 122 -8.32 1.43 6.59
C TYR A 122 -8.31 2.91 6.18
N GLY A 123 -9.36 3.64 6.57
CA GLY A 123 -9.42 5.09 6.38
C GLY A 123 -9.56 5.50 4.92
N ASN A 124 -8.72 6.42 4.47
CA ASN A 124 -8.64 6.89 3.09
C ASN A 124 -7.41 6.35 2.36
N SER A 125 -6.83 5.25 2.82
CA SER A 125 -5.61 4.69 2.24
C SER A 125 -5.78 4.28 0.77
N ILE A 126 -4.73 4.44 -0.02
CA ILE A 126 -4.82 4.21 -1.47
C ILE A 126 -3.61 3.42 -1.98
N MET A 127 -3.88 2.49 -2.91
CA MET A 127 -2.88 1.76 -3.66
C MET A 127 -3.02 2.04 -5.15
N TYR A 128 -1.91 2.29 -5.84
CA TYR A 128 -1.81 2.52 -7.28
C TYR A 128 -0.72 1.69 -7.94
N GLY A 129 -0.77 1.55 -9.25
CA GLY A 129 0.25 0.88 -10.05
C GLY A 129 0.23 -0.63 -9.84
N ASN A 130 1.39 -1.23 -9.62
CA ASN A 130 1.57 -2.65 -9.29
C ASN A 130 1.88 -2.83 -7.79
N SER A 131 1.47 -1.87 -6.95
CA SER A 131 1.76 -1.93 -5.51
C SER A 131 1.13 -3.14 -4.84
N MET A 132 1.81 -3.71 -3.85
CA MET A 132 1.40 -4.98 -3.25
C MET A 132 1.43 -4.97 -1.73
N MET A 133 0.40 -5.55 -1.11
CA MET A 133 0.35 -5.81 0.33
C MET A 133 0.19 -7.30 0.60
N CYS A 134 1.08 -7.87 1.42
CA CYS A 134 1.05 -9.28 1.79
C CYS A 134 1.13 -9.49 3.31
N GLY A 135 0.85 -10.70 3.77
CA GLY A 135 0.94 -11.08 5.17
C GLY A 135 -0.17 -10.46 6.02
N TYR A 136 0.22 -9.81 7.10
CA TYR A 136 -0.66 -9.06 8.01
C TYR A 136 -0.42 -7.55 7.89
N SER A 137 0.18 -7.09 6.80
CA SER A 137 0.50 -5.69 6.58
C SER A 137 -0.73 -4.79 6.62
N LYS A 138 -0.57 -3.54 7.07
CA LYS A 138 -1.70 -2.63 7.23
C LYS A 138 -1.38 -1.20 6.79
N MET A 139 -2.36 -0.60 6.14
CA MET A 139 -2.37 0.82 5.83
C MET A 139 -3.53 1.50 6.59
N PHE A 140 -3.24 2.64 7.22
CA PHE A 140 -4.21 3.43 7.97
C PHE A 140 -4.30 4.87 7.45
N ASP A 141 -5.34 5.56 7.83
CA ASP A 141 -5.54 6.99 7.60
C ASP A 141 -5.48 7.40 6.12
N ASN A 142 -4.52 8.26 5.72
CA ASN A 142 -4.37 8.77 4.36
C ASN A 142 -3.09 8.23 3.68
N THR A 143 -2.64 7.05 4.03
CA THR A 143 -1.41 6.46 3.48
C THR A 143 -1.57 6.05 2.03
N GLU A 144 -0.49 6.17 1.26
CA GLU A 144 -0.51 5.88 -0.17
C GLU A 144 0.67 5.00 -0.60
N MET A 145 0.40 4.05 -1.50
CA MET A 145 1.40 3.23 -2.17
C MET A 145 1.28 3.39 -3.68
N PHE A 146 2.40 3.57 -4.36
CA PHE A 146 2.47 3.75 -5.81
C PHE A 146 3.48 2.82 -6.46
N ASP A 147 3.38 2.68 -7.77
CA ASP A 147 4.30 1.96 -8.65
C ASP A 147 4.48 0.50 -8.23
N ASP A 148 5.70 0.01 -8.05
CA ASP A 148 6.01 -1.36 -7.66
C ASP A 148 6.32 -1.49 -6.15
N SER A 149 5.85 -0.53 -5.31
CA SER A 149 6.08 -0.55 -3.87
C SER A 149 5.38 -1.70 -3.16
N ALA A 150 5.99 -2.27 -2.13
CA ALA A 150 5.45 -3.46 -1.48
C ALA A 150 5.57 -3.47 0.06
N MET A 151 4.54 -4.00 0.70
CA MET A 151 4.50 -4.24 2.15
C MET A 151 4.32 -5.73 2.44
N TYR A 152 5.14 -6.25 3.33
CA TYR A 152 5.14 -7.67 3.72
C TYR A 152 5.02 -7.85 5.24
N ASP A 153 4.78 -9.08 5.64
CA ASP A 153 4.73 -9.53 7.05
C ASP A 153 3.72 -8.75 7.90
N CYS A 154 4.17 -8.02 8.92
CA CYS A 154 3.36 -7.23 9.84
C CYS A 154 3.65 -5.74 9.72
N SER A 155 4.20 -5.28 8.59
CA SER A 155 4.55 -3.87 8.39
C SER A 155 3.31 -2.96 8.38
N GLU A 156 3.45 -1.75 8.90
CA GLU A 156 2.31 -0.84 9.06
C GLU A 156 2.64 0.60 8.61
N MET A 157 1.69 1.24 7.91
CA MET A 157 1.77 2.65 7.51
C MET A 157 0.65 3.46 8.18
N TYR A 158 1.00 4.64 8.69
CA TYR A 158 0.10 5.55 9.42
C TYR A 158 0.20 6.99 8.93
N GLY A 159 -0.82 7.80 9.24
CA GLY A 159 -0.86 9.23 8.94
C GLY A 159 -1.03 9.53 7.45
N SER A 160 -0.10 10.27 6.86
CA SER A 160 -0.05 10.57 5.42
C SER A 160 1.24 10.01 4.79
N SER A 161 1.75 8.90 5.31
CA SER A 161 2.99 8.31 4.80
C SER A 161 2.81 7.73 3.39
N VAL A 162 3.88 7.79 2.59
CA VAL A 162 3.86 7.43 1.17
C VAL A 162 5.01 6.50 0.81
N MET A 163 4.71 5.48 0.02
CA MET A 163 5.71 4.62 -0.62
C MET A 163 5.56 4.68 -2.13
N PHE A 164 6.67 4.76 -2.86
CA PHE A 164 6.66 4.69 -4.33
C PHE A 164 7.95 4.10 -4.91
N ASP A 165 7.99 3.95 -6.25
CA ASP A 165 9.00 3.18 -6.98
C ASP A 165 9.04 1.71 -6.52
N ASN A 166 10.24 1.15 -6.24
CA ASN A 166 10.45 -0.22 -5.78
C ASN A 166 10.69 -0.29 -4.26
N SER A 167 10.12 0.63 -3.49
CA SER A 167 10.33 0.65 -2.04
C SER A 167 9.61 -0.49 -1.33
N GLU A 168 10.23 -1.06 -0.30
CA GLU A 168 9.71 -2.25 0.37
C GLU A 168 9.73 -2.13 1.90
N MET A 169 8.70 -2.66 2.55
CA MET A 169 8.61 -2.79 4.01
C MET A 169 8.46 -4.25 4.42
N TYR A 170 9.22 -4.69 5.43
CA TYR A 170 9.22 -6.06 5.96
C TYR A 170 9.15 -6.11 7.49
N GLY A 171 8.79 -7.26 8.02
CA GLY A 171 8.80 -7.53 9.46
C GLY A 171 7.73 -6.75 10.21
N GLU A 172 8.11 -6.10 11.32
CA GLU A 172 7.25 -5.22 12.12
C GLU A 172 7.63 -3.74 11.91
N SER A 173 8.09 -3.38 10.71
CA SER A 173 8.49 -2.00 10.39
C SER A 173 7.28 -1.07 10.28
N GLU A 174 7.48 0.19 10.64
CA GLU A 174 6.39 1.17 10.66
C GLU A 174 6.80 2.50 9.99
N MET A 175 5.87 3.08 9.23
CA MET A 175 5.95 4.46 8.74
C MET A 175 4.87 5.32 9.39
N HIS A 176 5.23 6.51 9.90
CA HIS A 176 4.33 7.41 10.60
C HIS A 176 4.32 8.82 10.01
N ASP A 177 3.28 9.58 10.31
CA ASP A 177 3.11 10.98 9.95
C ASP A 177 3.20 11.20 8.43
N ASP A 178 4.07 12.11 7.98
CA ASP A 178 4.27 12.44 6.56
C ASP A 178 5.54 11.78 6.00
N SER A 179 5.94 10.61 6.52
CA SER A 179 7.15 9.92 6.07
C SER A 179 7.03 9.39 4.65
N VAL A 180 8.15 9.41 3.93
CA VAL A 180 8.21 9.01 2.52
C VAL A 180 9.33 8.01 2.26
N MET A 181 8.99 6.90 1.58
CA MET A 181 9.97 5.94 1.06
C MET A 181 9.90 5.88 -0.46
N TYR A 182 11.06 5.83 -1.14
CA TYR A 182 11.12 5.73 -2.60
C TYR A 182 12.42 5.11 -3.14
N GLY A 183 12.48 4.88 -4.44
CA GLY A 183 13.57 4.18 -5.09
C GLY A 183 13.57 2.70 -4.69
N ASP A 184 14.76 2.10 -4.54
CA ASP A 184 14.93 0.73 -4.06
C ASP A 184 15.09 0.69 -2.52
N SER A 185 14.42 1.58 -1.77
CA SER A 185 14.57 1.66 -0.32
C SER A 185 13.87 0.51 0.41
N VAL A 186 14.47 0.05 1.50
CA VAL A 186 13.93 -1.05 2.31
C VAL A 186 13.88 -0.64 3.79
N LEU A 187 12.70 -0.78 4.40
CA LEU A 187 12.50 -0.68 5.84
C LEU A 187 12.16 -2.07 6.38
N LYS A 188 12.85 -2.53 7.41
CA LYS A 188 12.74 -3.93 7.86
C LYS A 188 12.79 -4.10 9.37
N ASP A 189 12.45 -5.29 9.81
CA ASP A 189 12.47 -5.72 11.20
C ASP A 189 11.54 -4.85 12.09
N GLU A 190 12.08 -4.14 13.09
CA GLU A 190 11.36 -3.24 14.00
C GLU A 190 11.70 -1.76 13.71
N GLU A 191 12.21 -1.45 12.51
CA GLU A 191 12.60 -0.08 12.13
C GLU A 191 11.36 0.80 11.96
N LYS A 192 11.48 2.09 12.37
CA LYS A 192 10.38 3.05 12.31
C LYS A 192 10.81 4.36 11.70
N LEU A 193 9.98 4.89 10.81
CA LEU A 193 10.11 6.19 10.18
C LEU A 193 9.09 7.16 10.77
N TYR A 194 9.54 8.36 11.17
CA TYR A 194 8.69 9.40 11.72
C TYR A 194 8.96 10.75 11.06
N GLY A 195 7.90 11.50 10.70
CA GLY A 195 7.96 12.87 10.22
C GLY A 195 8.39 13.03 8.76
N GLU A 196 8.62 14.29 8.33
CA GLU A 196 9.07 14.61 6.99
C GLU A 196 10.47 14.06 6.71
N LEU A 197 10.54 12.89 6.09
CA LEU A 197 11.77 12.32 5.58
C LEU A 197 11.80 12.51 4.07
N ILE A 198 12.51 13.57 3.63
CA ILE A 198 12.81 13.78 2.22
C ILE A 198 14.15 13.12 1.93
N SER A 199 14.15 11.83 1.60
CA SER A 199 15.32 11.22 1.02
C SER A 199 15.08 11.02 -0.47
N LYS A 200 15.75 11.79 -1.31
CA LYS A 200 15.82 11.61 -2.77
C LYS A 200 17.10 10.89 -3.18
N VAL A 201 17.47 9.86 -2.51
CA VAL A 201 18.54 9.00 -2.97
C VAL A 201 17.88 7.81 -3.62
N ASP A 202 18.25 7.51 -4.88
CA ASP A 202 17.80 6.34 -5.64
C ASP A 202 18.21 4.99 -5.02
N LYS A 203 18.55 5.00 -3.80
CA LYS A 203 18.74 3.90 -2.86
C LYS A 203 18.69 4.51 -1.47
N PHE A 204 17.81 4.03 -0.61
CA PHE A 204 18.22 3.80 0.77
C PHE A 204 19.40 2.85 0.61
N ILE A 205 20.55 3.40 0.53
CA ILE A 205 21.71 2.57 0.66
C ILE A 205 21.56 2.14 2.10
N ASP A 206 21.24 0.87 2.30
CA ASP A 206 21.77 0.16 3.42
C ASP A 206 23.25 0.53 3.41
N ILE A 207 23.58 1.66 4.01
CA ILE A 207 24.91 2.00 4.36
C ILE A 207 25.15 1.07 5.53
N SER A 208 25.06 -0.23 5.24
CA SER A 208 25.59 -1.20 6.13
C SER A 208 27.09 -0.98 6.17
N ASN A 209 27.46 -0.15 7.10
CA ASN A 209 28.45 -0.62 8.02
C ASN A 209 28.11 -2.11 8.22
N PRO A 210 29.12 -3.02 8.31
CA PRO A 210 28.89 -4.44 8.60
C PRO A 210 27.95 -4.75 9.77
N LYS A 211 27.36 -3.75 10.40
CA LYS A 211 26.40 -3.80 11.52
C LYS A 211 24.99 -3.29 11.16
N GLY A 212 24.67 -3.04 9.89
CA GLY A 212 23.30 -2.80 9.43
C GLY A 212 22.59 -1.58 10.02
N LYS A 213 23.25 -0.41 10.14
CA LYS A 213 22.58 0.81 10.62
C LYS A 213 22.05 1.63 9.46
N MET A 214 20.76 1.93 9.48
CA MET A 214 20.13 2.86 8.54
C MET A 214 20.61 4.30 8.79
N VAL A 215 20.79 5.06 7.72
CA VAL A 215 21.05 6.50 7.76
C VAL A 215 19.97 7.22 7.00
N THR A 216 19.34 8.20 7.64
CA THR A 216 18.31 9.04 7.01
C THR A 216 18.68 10.51 7.20
N GLY A 217 18.30 11.38 6.25
CA GLY A 217 18.52 12.83 6.33
C GLY A 217 17.18 13.56 6.44
N VAL A 218 17.10 14.56 7.32
CA VAL A 218 15.93 15.41 7.54
C VAL A 218 16.32 16.87 7.39
N LEU A 219 15.53 17.67 6.66
CA LEU A 219 15.66 19.13 6.64
C LEU A 219 14.75 19.72 7.71
N LYS A 220 15.35 20.36 8.73
CA LYS A 220 14.61 20.98 9.83
C LYS A 220 15.16 22.40 10.07
N ASP A 221 14.30 23.39 10.06
CA ASP A 221 14.66 24.79 10.26
C ASP A 221 15.80 25.32 9.35
N GLY A 222 15.96 24.74 8.15
CA GLY A 222 17.01 25.09 7.19
C GLY A 222 18.35 24.36 7.42
N GLU A 223 18.41 23.45 8.38
CA GLU A 223 19.57 22.58 8.63
C GLU A 223 19.26 21.13 8.27
N ILE A 224 20.28 20.44 7.73
CA ILE A 224 20.18 19.00 7.44
C ILE A 224 20.61 18.22 8.67
N LEU A 225 19.69 17.47 9.24
CA LEU A 225 19.92 16.57 10.36
C LEU A 225 19.91 15.12 9.86
N PHE A 226 20.72 14.26 10.48
CA PHE A 226 20.86 12.85 10.12
C PHE A 226 20.37 11.96 11.27
N ASN A 227 19.72 10.85 10.93
CA ASN A 227 19.44 9.78 11.87
C ASN A 227 20.34 8.57 11.50
N VAL A 228 21.01 7.97 12.49
CA VAL A 228 21.92 6.84 12.29
C VAL A 228 21.67 5.77 13.36
N GLY A 229 21.00 4.73 13.02
CA GLY A 229 20.59 3.71 13.98
C GLY A 229 19.74 4.30 15.11
N ASN A 230 20.21 4.28 16.35
CA ASN A 230 19.50 4.84 17.53
C ASN A 230 19.79 6.33 17.78
N LEU A 231 20.56 6.99 16.91
CA LEU A 231 20.88 8.43 17.04
C LEU A 231 19.98 9.19 16.08
N SER A 232 19.25 10.17 16.62
CA SER A 232 18.34 11.02 15.85
C SER A 232 18.78 12.48 15.87
N GLU A 233 18.45 13.21 14.79
CA GLU A 233 18.68 14.65 14.65
C GLU A 233 20.16 15.08 14.89
N ILE A 234 21.14 14.28 14.45
CA ILE A 234 22.55 14.65 14.51
C ILE A 234 22.89 15.58 13.33
N ASN A 235 23.67 16.64 13.61
CA ASN A 235 24.09 17.54 12.54
C ASN A 235 25.17 16.92 11.65
N LYS A 236 25.52 17.61 10.54
CA LYS A 236 26.48 17.12 9.56
C LYS A 236 27.87 16.82 10.19
N GLU A 237 28.30 17.63 11.13
CA GLU A 237 29.65 17.49 11.76
C GLU A 237 29.68 16.26 12.66
N GLU A 238 28.65 16.08 13.49
CA GLU A 238 28.47 14.89 14.33
C GLU A 238 28.31 13.62 13.49
N PHE A 239 27.59 13.68 12.39
CA PHE A 239 27.45 12.58 11.46
C PHE A 239 28.80 12.18 10.84
N LEU A 240 29.58 13.16 10.39
CA LEU A 240 30.91 12.92 9.87
C LEU A 240 31.86 12.36 10.93
N ASP A 241 31.79 12.83 12.18
CA ASP A 241 32.55 12.30 13.28
C ASP A 241 32.28 10.83 13.58
N ILE A 242 30.99 10.44 13.55
CA ILE A 242 30.57 9.05 13.69
C ILE A 242 31.13 8.18 12.56
N LEU A 243 31.12 8.69 11.31
CA LEU A 243 31.69 7.99 10.17
C LEU A 243 33.21 7.83 10.26
N TYR A 244 33.90 8.85 10.76
CA TYR A 244 35.35 8.84 10.85
C TYR A 244 35.89 8.11 12.06
N ASN A 245 35.24 8.22 13.21
CA ASN A 245 35.72 7.74 14.50
C ASN A 245 34.95 6.52 15.03
N GLY A 246 33.80 6.22 14.48
CA GLY A 246 32.88 5.16 14.98
C GLY A 246 33.32 3.71 14.77
N ASP A 247 34.15 3.44 13.77
CA ASP A 247 34.91 2.20 13.57
C ASP A 247 36.12 2.54 12.67
N LYS A 248 37.26 1.91 12.87
CA LYS A 248 38.50 2.11 12.11
C LYS A 248 38.30 1.85 10.59
N ILE A 249 37.64 2.77 9.91
CA ILE A 249 37.49 2.74 8.45
C ILE A 249 38.76 3.44 7.90
N THR A 250 39.63 2.69 7.28
CA THR A 250 40.85 3.23 6.65
C THR A 250 40.49 4.14 5.48
N GLU A 251 41.29 5.20 5.25
CA GLU A 251 41.04 6.25 4.23
C GLU A 251 40.84 5.74 2.78
N GLU A 252 41.23 4.49 2.50
CA GLU A 252 41.22 3.90 1.16
C GLU A 252 40.01 3.00 0.84
N SER A 253 39.01 2.84 1.74
CA SER A 253 37.90 1.95 1.45
C SER A 253 36.94 2.54 0.40
N SER A 254 36.54 1.75 -0.58
CA SER A 254 35.54 2.13 -1.61
C SER A 254 34.22 2.64 -0.98
N SER A 255 33.84 2.11 0.17
CA SER A 255 32.70 2.51 0.97
C SER A 255 32.73 3.99 1.36
N LYS A 256 33.91 4.53 1.74
CA LYS A 256 34.06 5.93 2.16
C LYS A 256 33.76 6.93 1.04
N LYS A 257 34.18 6.61 -0.21
CA LYS A 257 33.87 7.44 -1.39
C LYS A 257 32.36 7.42 -1.74
N GLU A 258 31.71 6.32 -1.51
CA GLU A 258 30.25 6.22 -1.67
C GLU A 258 29.50 7.04 -0.61
N TYR A 259 29.89 6.97 0.66
CA TYR A 259 29.35 7.80 1.74
C TYR A 259 29.43 9.30 1.42
N PHE A 260 30.59 9.80 0.94
CA PHE A 260 30.73 11.20 0.54
C PHE A 260 29.84 11.59 -0.64
N LYS A 261 29.64 10.71 -1.60
CA LYS A 261 28.74 10.95 -2.71
C LYS A 261 27.30 11.12 -2.22
N ILE A 262 26.86 10.26 -1.31
CA ILE A 262 25.51 10.26 -0.74
C ILE A 262 25.26 11.52 0.07
N ILE A 263 26.18 11.87 0.99
CA ILE A 263 26.09 13.10 1.77
C ILE A 263 26.01 14.31 0.85
N ASN A 264 26.84 14.39 -0.19
CA ASN A 264 26.80 15.50 -1.13
C ASN A 264 25.51 15.53 -1.96
N ILE A 265 24.94 14.39 -2.32
CA ILE A 265 23.64 14.31 -3.02
C ILE A 265 22.52 14.77 -2.09
N ILE A 266 22.46 14.31 -0.85
CA ILE A 266 21.50 14.76 0.17
C ILE A 266 21.62 16.27 0.38
N ILE A 267 22.82 16.79 0.55
CA ILE A 267 23.08 18.21 0.77
C ILE A 267 22.68 19.05 -0.45
N LEU A 268 23.12 18.68 -1.65
CA LEU A 268 22.82 19.42 -2.89
C LEU A 268 21.32 19.44 -3.20
N TYR A 269 20.63 18.39 -2.82
CA TYR A 269 19.20 18.29 -3.09
C TYR A 269 18.33 19.05 -2.06
N LEU A 270 18.68 19.01 -0.77
CA LEU A 270 17.94 19.69 0.29
C LEU A 270 18.22 21.20 0.32
N LEU A 271 19.32 21.67 -0.29
CA LEU A 271 19.67 23.08 -0.37
C LEU A 271 19.47 23.69 -1.77
N GLY A 272 19.20 22.90 -2.79
CA GLY A 272 19.00 23.32 -4.20
C GLY A 272 17.62 23.71 -4.55
#